data_410ebce1dd5c666ca94b6f6400cc0a33
#
_entry.id   410ebce1dd5c666ca94b6f6400cc0a33
#
_cell.length_a   1.000
_cell.length_b   1.000
_cell.length_c   1.000
_cell.angle_alpha   90.00
_cell.angle_beta   90.00
_cell.angle_gamma   90.00
#
_symmetry.space_group_name_H-M   'P 1'
#
loop_
_entity.id
_entity.type
_entity.pdbx_description
1 polymer ?
#
loop_
_entity_poly.entity_id
_entity_poly.type
_entity_poly.pdbx_seq_one_letter_code
_entity_poly.pdbx_strand_id
1 'polypeptide(L)'
;MALQLWKSELIRFKKYLEKKFDVEITDEAVLEAVKEENKVRKAMKELYHVMTLDPAPIKGGDLFKVLYGSGFKFDRKAIPAEIEAMREKIEKEYEEGKRLDKMPRILITGCPIGGATEKVIRAVEDNGGVVVAFENCNGAKSFDKLVERR
;
A
#
# COMPACT_ATOMS: atom_id res chain seq x y z
N MET A 1 -28.34 -5.89 -7.33
CA MET A 1 -28.10 -5.77 -8.78
C MET A 1 -26.65 -5.46 -9.12
N ALA A 2 -26.02 -4.36 -8.65
CA ALA A 2 -24.63 -4.01 -8.98
C ALA A 2 -23.59 -5.08 -8.57
N LEU A 3 -23.67 -5.63 -7.36
CA LEU A 3 -22.75 -6.66 -6.88
C LEU A 3 -22.85 -7.97 -7.69
N GLN A 4 -24.05 -8.35 -8.11
CA GLN A 4 -24.26 -9.55 -8.95
C GLN A 4 -23.66 -9.35 -10.35
N LEU A 5 -23.84 -8.15 -10.92
CA LEU A 5 -23.24 -7.81 -12.21
C LEU A 5 -21.70 -7.86 -12.10
N TRP A 6 -21.13 -7.24 -11.08
CA TRP A 6 -19.68 -7.27 -10.86
C TRP A 6 -19.14 -8.70 -10.69
N LYS A 7 -19.84 -9.55 -9.91
CA LYS A 7 -19.47 -10.96 -9.76
C LYS A 7 -19.52 -11.71 -11.10
N SER A 8 -20.57 -11.48 -11.91
CA SER A 8 -20.69 -12.13 -13.22
C SER A 8 -19.58 -11.72 -14.19
N GLU A 9 -19.15 -10.46 -14.16
CA GLU A 9 -18.02 -9.99 -14.97
C GLU A 9 -16.68 -10.59 -14.51
N LEU A 10 -16.45 -10.76 -13.21
CA LEU A 10 -15.27 -11.48 -12.70
C LEU A 10 -15.25 -12.95 -13.15
N ILE A 11 -16.40 -13.64 -13.10
CA ILE A 11 -16.50 -15.02 -13.58
C ILE A 11 -16.24 -15.10 -15.09
N ARG A 12 -16.77 -14.14 -15.86
CA ARG A 12 -16.51 -14.04 -17.30
C ARG A 12 -15.05 -13.77 -17.60
N PHE A 13 -14.40 -12.90 -16.84
CA PHE A 13 -12.97 -12.61 -16.96
C PHE A 13 -12.12 -13.84 -16.62
N LYS A 14 -12.43 -14.56 -15.53
CA LYS A 14 -11.81 -15.85 -15.19
C LYS A 14 -11.84 -16.82 -16.37
N LYS A 15 -13.02 -17.09 -16.92
CA LYS A 15 -13.19 -17.98 -18.08
C LYS A 15 -12.42 -17.52 -19.32
N TYR A 16 -12.34 -16.22 -19.54
CA TYR A 16 -11.54 -15.68 -20.63
C TYR A 16 -10.05 -15.97 -20.45
N LEU A 17 -9.52 -15.76 -19.23
CA LEU A 17 -8.11 -16.05 -18.92
C LEU A 17 -7.81 -17.55 -19.04
N GLU A 18 -8.66 -18.42 -18.50
CA GLU A 18 -8.53 -19.87 -18.61
C GLU A 18 -8.42 -20.32 -20.06
N LYS A 19 -9.30 -19.81 -20.93
CA LYS A 19 -9.28 -20.11 -22.36
C LYS A 19 -8.07 -19.51 -23.08
N LYS A 20 -7.69 -18.27 -22.72
CA LYS A 20 -6.61 -17.53 -23.41
C LYS A 20 -5.24 -18.11 -23.13
N PHE A 21 -5.01 -18.59 -21.91
CA PHE A 21 -3.70 -19.05 -21.45
C PHE A 21 -3.63 -20.58 -21.25
N ASP A 22 -4.71 -21.29 -21.57
CA ASP A 22 -4.84 -22.75 -21.39
C ASP A 22 -4.46 -23.17 -19.96
N VAL A 23 -5.06 -22.52 -18.99
CA VAL A 23 -4.87 -22.75 -17.54
C VAL A 23 -6.21 -22.96 -16.86
N GLU A 24 -6.20 -23.68 -15.74
CA GLU A 24 -7.34 -23.77 -14.83
C GLU A 24 -7.12 -22.86 -13.62
N ILE A 25 -8.10 -22.02 -13.32
CA ILE A 25 -8.09 -21.14 -12.14
C ILE A 25 -9.08 -21.72 -11.13
N THR A 26 -8.60 -22.54 -10.19
CA THR A 26 -9.47 -23.17 -9.17
C THR A 26 -9.81 -22.19 -8.05
N ASP A 27 -10.84 -22.50 -7.27
CA ASP A 27 -11.22 -21.72 -6.09
C ASP A 27 -10.10 -21.75 -5.01
N GLU A 28 -9.39 -22.89 -4.91
CA GLU A 28 -8.22 -23.03 -4.04
C GLU A 28 -7.08 -22.10 -4.47
N ALA A 29 -6.79 -22.02 -5.76
CA ALA A 29 -5.75 -21.12 -6.28
C ALA A 29 -6.10 -19.66 -6.01
N VAL A 30 -7.36 -19.28 -6.18
CA VAL A 30 -7.84 -17.93 -5.84
C VAL A 30 -7.70 -17.66 -4.33
N LEU A 31 -8.05 -18.63 -3.48
CA LEU A 31 -7.93 -18.48 -2.03
C LEU A 31 -6.47 -18.33 -1.60
N GLU A 32 -5.54 -19.09 -2.18
CA GLU A 32 -4.11 -18.92 -1.89
C GLU A 32 -3.61 -17.55 -2.35
N ALA A 33 -4.00 -17.08 -3.52
CA ALA A 33 -3.65 -15.74 -3.99
C ALA A 33 -4.18 -14.64 -3.04
N VAL A 34 -5.39 -14.81 -2.50
CA VAL A 34 -5.95 -13.89 -1.49
C VAL A 34 -5.11 -13.91 -0.21
N LYS A 35 -4.69 -15.08 0.27
CA LYS A 35 -3.83 -15.19 1.47
C LYS A 35 -2.48 -14.49 1.25
N GLU A 36 -1.84 -14.71 0.10
CA GLU A 36 -0.57 -14.05 -0.23
C GLU A 36 -0.75 -12.52 -0.31
N GLU A 37 -1.80 -12.05 -0.96
CA GLU A 37 -2.07 -10.62 -1.06
C GLU A 37 -2.43 -10.00 0.30
N ASN A 38 -3.06 -10.75 1.20
CA ASN A 38 -3.31 -10.30 2.57
C ASN A 38 -2.02 -10.15 3.39
N LYS A 39 -0.98 -10.99 3.14
CA LYS A 39 0.35 -10.77 3.76
C LYS A 39 0.95 -9.45 3.31
N VAL A 40 0.86 -9.14 2.02
CA VAL A 40 1.31 -7.84 1.48
C VAL A 40 0.56 -6.69 2.15
N ARG A 41 -0.79 -6.75 2.21
CA ARG A 41 -1.60 -5.72 2.87
C ARG A 41 -1.23 -5.53 4.33
N LYS A 42 -1.01 -6.63 5.06
CA LYS A 42 -0.60 -6.57 6.47
C LYS A 42 0.74 -5.86 6.62
N ALA A 43 1.77 -6.27 5.88
CA ALA A 43 3.09 -5.66 5.93
C ALA A 43 3.04 -4.16 5.58
N MET A 44 2.29 -3.79 4.53
CA MET A 44 2.10 -2.39 4.14
C MET A 44 1.40 -1.58 5.23
N LYS A 45 0.40 -2.14 5.88
CA LYS A 45 -0.32 -1.48 6.99
C LYS A 45 0.61 -1.26 8.19
N GLU A 46 1.44 -2.23 8.53
CA GLU A 46 2.40 -2.13 9.62
C GLU A 46 3.48 -1.08 9.31
N LEU A 47 4.04 -1.06 8.10
CA LEU A 47 4.94 0.01 7.67
C LEU A 47 4.27 1.38 7.74
N TYR A 48 3.05 1.48 7.23
CA TYR A 48 2.31 2.74 7.25
C TYR A 48 2.08 3.26 8.67
N HIS A 49 1.92 2.35 9.63
CA HIS A 49 1.69 2.67 11.03
C HIS A 49 2.89 3.37 11.69
N VAL A 50 4.12 3.21 11.19
CA VAL A 50 5.30 3.92 11.74
C VAL A 50 5.14 5.43 11.68
N MET A 51 4.34 5.93 10.73
CA MET A 51 4.04 7.36 10.61
C MET A 51 3.13 7.90 11.70
N THR A 52 2.64 7.08 12.63
CA THR A 52 1.93 7.55 13.84
C THR A 52 2.88 8.12 14.88
N LEU A 53 4.17 7.79 14.81
CA LEU A 53 5.19 8.33 15.69
C LEU A 53 5.32 9.85 15.51
N ASP A 54 5.59 10.57 16.60
CA ASP A 54 5.77 12.03 16.62
C ASP A 54 7.04 12.39 17.43
N PRO A 55 8.07 12.99 16.83
CA PRO A 55 8.18 13.40 15.42
C PRO A 55 8.12 12.24 14.43
N ALA A 56 7.77 12.52 13.16
CA ALA A 56 7.71 11.49 12.14
C ALA A 56 9.09 10.85 11.88
N PRO A 57 9.16 9.52 11.68
CA PRO A 57 10.45 8.83 11.48
C PRO A 57 11.07 9.08 10.11
N ILE A 58 10.25 9.26 9.08
CA ILE A 58 10.66 9.46 7.70
C ILE A 58 9.80 10.53 7.01
N LYS A 59 10.26 11.03 5.88
CA LYS A 59 9.46 11.92 5.02
C LYS A 59 8.30 11.16 4.36
N GLY A 60 7.16 11.82 4.23
CA GLY A 60 6.01 11.27 3.51
C GLY A 60 6.31 10.97 2.05
N GLY A 61 7.20 11.74 1.41
CA GLY A 61 7.66 11.45 0.06
C GLY A 61 8.37 10.10 -0.07
N ASP A 62 9.12 9.67 0.95
CA ASP A 62 9.78 8.37 0.93
C ASP A 62 8.78 7.24 1.21
N LEU A 63 7.87 7.44 2.17
CA LEU A 63 6.74 6.51 2.35
C LEU A 63 5.94 6.34 1.06
N PHE A 64 5.60 7.44 0.37
CA PHE A 64 4.83 7.39 -0.87
C PHE A 64 5.53 6.57 -1.96
N LYS A 65 6.85 6.69 -2.12
CA LYS A 65 7.62 5.88 -3.07
C LYS A 65 7.49 4.39 -2.80
N VAL A 66 7.49 3.98 -1.53
CA VAL A 66 7.31 2.58 -1.15
C VAL A 66 5.87 2.11 -1.43
N LEU A 67 4.87 2.88 -1.00
CA LEU A 67 3.46 2.57 -1.21
C LEU A 67 3.13 2.43 -2.70
N TYR A 68 3.58 3.40 -3.49
CA TYR A 68 3.33 3.40 -4.94
C TYR A 68 4.17 2.35 -5.66
N GLY A 69 5.48 2.29 -5.36
CA GLY A 69 6.42 1.39 -6.02
C GLY A 69 6.13 -0.09 -5.81
N SER A 70 5.63 -0.47 -4.63
CA SER A 70 5.25 -1.86 -4.32
C SER A 70 4.17 -2.41 -5.26
N GLY A 71 3.30 -1.53 -5.80
CA GLY A 71 2.28 -1.89 -6.78
C GLY A 71 2.83 -2.36 -8.12
N PHE A 72 4.08 -2.00 -8.45
CA PHE A 72 4.74 -2.36 -9.70
C PHE A 72 5.71 -3.55 -9.57
N LYS A 73 5.85 -4.11 -8.37
CA LYS A 73 6.72 -5.25 -8.15
C LYS A 73 6.04 -6.55 -8.58
N PHE A 74 6.67 -7.27 -9.51
CA PHE A 74 6.14 -8.54 -10.04
C PHE A 74 6.26 -9.70 -9.05
N ASP A 75 7.37 -9.77 -8.31
CA ASP A 75 7.52 -10.76 -7.24
C ASP A 75 6.74 -10.32 -5.99
N ARG A 76 5.46 -10.67 -5.99
CA ARG A 76 4.54 -10.35 -4.89
C ARG A 76 4.92 -11.04 -3.58
N LYS A 77 5.52 -12.23 -3.66
CA LYS A 77 5.88 -13.02 -2.47
C LYS A 77 7.07 -12.44 -1.69
N ALA A 78 7.94 -11.71 -2.36
CA ALA A 78 9.08 -11.05 -1.71
C ALA A 78 8.67 -9.76 -0.96
N ILE A 79 7.54 -9.13 -1.33
CA ILE A 79 7.15 -7.83 -0.77
C ILE A 79 7.00 -7.84 0.76
N PRO A 80 6.32 -8.81 1.41
CA PRO A 80 6.14 -8.76 2.86
C PRO A 80 7.47 -8.70 3.62
N ALA A 81 8.42 -9.55 3.27
CA ALA A 81 9.73 -9.59 3.95
C ALA A 81 10.54 -8.30 3.73
N GLU A 82 10.51 -7.74 2.53
CA GLU A 82 11.22 -6.49 2.24
C GLU A 82 10.61 -5.29 2.96
N ILE A 83 9.29 -5.22 3.03
CA ILE A 83 8.57 -4.18 3.75
C ILE A 83 8.80 -4.30 5.25
N GLU A 84 8.80 -5.52 5.79
CA GLU A 84 9.09 -5.77 7.20
C GLU A 84 10.51 -5.36 7.57
N ALA A 85 11.51 -5.76 6.78
CA ALA A 85 12.89 -5.34 6.99
C ALA A 85 13.05 -3.80 6.94
N MET A 86 12.30 -3.13 6.06
CA MET A 86 12.29 -1.67 5.99
C MET A 86 11.66 -1.06 7.25
N ARG A 87 10.53 -1.59 7.71
CA ARG A 87 9.86 -1.16 8.94
C ARG A 87 10.78 -1.29 10.15
N GLU A 88 11.38 -2.47 10.33
CA GLU A 88 12.33 -2.73 11.44
C GLU A 88 13.52 -1.77 11.42
N LYS A 89 14.06 -1.50 10.24
CA LYS A 89 15.13 -0.52 10.09
C LYS A 89 14.69 0.88 10.53
N ILE A 90 13.51 1.33 10.10
CA ILE A 90 12.96 2.64 10.46
C ILE A 90 12.74 2.74 11.97
N GLU A 91 12.14 1.71 12.58
CA GLU A 91 11.89 1.66 14.02
C GLU A 91 13.20 1.71 14.82
N LYS A 92 14.20 0.91 14.43
CA LYS A 92 15.54 0.94 15.04
C LYS A 92 16.20 2.31 14.91
N GLU A 93 16.20 2.89 13.72
CA GLU A 93 16.77 4.21 13.47
C GLU A 93 16.06 5.30 14.29
N TYR A 94 14.73 5.17 14.47
CA TYR A 94 13.95 6.07 15.32
C TYR A 94 14.37 5.98 16.80
N GLU A 95 14.57 4.77 17.33
CA GLU A 95 15.06 4.54 18.69
C GLU A 95 16.48 5.09 18.89
N GLU A 96 17.33 5.03 17.86
CA GLU A 96 18.66 5.65 17.83
C GLU A 96 18.63 7.18 17.73
N GLY A 97 17.42 7.79 17.66
CA GLY A 97 17.23 9.23 17.56
C GLY A 97 17.24 9.81 16.13
N LYS A 98 17.31 8.96 15.11
CA LYS A 98 17.15 9.38 13.71
C LYS A 98 15.69 9.59 13.37
N ARG A 99 15.24 10.81 13.48
CA ARG A 99 13.88 11.24 13.24
C ARG A 99 13.86 12.65 12.71
N LEU A 100 12.77 13.04 12.09
CA LEU A 100 12.58 14.42 11.62
C LEU A 100 12.39 15.36 12.80
N ASP A 101 12.55 16.66 12.54
CA ASP A 101 12.12 17.68 13.48
C ASP A 101 10.58 17.63 13.65
N LYS A 102 10.10 18.17 14.77
CA LYS A 102 8.67 18.29 14.98
C LYS A 102 8.09 19.33 14.04
N MET A 103 7.18 18.88 13.17
CA MET A 103 6.57 19.70 12.11
C MET A 103 5.04 19.49 12.08
N PRO A 104 4.27 20.42 11.50
CA PRO A 104 2.86 20.19 11.18
C PRO A 104 2.67 18.92 10.38
N ARG A 105 1.77 18.06 10.85
CA ARG A 105 1.47 16.73 10.27
C ARG A 105 0.30 16.85 9.30
N ILE A 106 0.52 16.47 8.05
CA ILE A 106 -0.42 16.69 6.95
C ILE A 106 -0.95 15.34 6.43
N LEU A 107 -2.27 15.28 6.27
CA LEU A 107 -2.97 14.21 5.55
C LEU A 107 -3.24 14.64 4.11
N ILE A 108 -2.88 13.82 3.14
CA ILE A 108 -3.33 13.94 1.75
C ILE A 108 -4.50 12.99 1.52
N THR A 109 -5.66 13.53 1.15
CA THR A 109 -6.88 12.77 0.87
C THR A 109 -7.42 13.08 -0.52
N GLY A 110 -8.31 12.23 -1.02
CA GLY A 110 -9.01 12.41 -2.30
C GLY A 110 -8.66 11.35 -3.33
N CYS A 111 -8.76 11.72 -4.61
CA CYS A 111 -8.39 10.83 -5.70
C CYS A 111 -6.88 10.88 -6.01
N PRO A 112 -6.34 9.86 -6.71
CA PRO A 112 -4.95 9.89 -7.15
C PRO A 112 -4.71 11.07 -8.08
N ILE A 113 -3.61 11.80 -7.82
CA ILE A 113 -3.22 12.98 -8.61
C ILE A 113 -2.21 12.58 -9.71
N GLY A 114 -1.94 11.29 -9.88
CA GLY A 114 -0.94 10.77 -10.81
C GLY A 114 0.46 11.34 -10.52
N GLY A 115 1.19 11.72 -11.54
CA GLY A 115 2.53 12.29 -11.40
C GLY A 115 2.59 13.63 -10.65
N ALA A 116 1.46 14.31 -10.44
CA ALA A 116 1.40 15.53 -9.65
C ALA A 116 1.46 15.27 -8.14
N THR A 117 1.20 14.05 -7.66
CA THR A 117 1.24 13.72 -6.23
C THR A 117 2.60 14.06 -5.61
N GLU A 118 3.69 13.74 -6.26
CA GLU A 118 5.04 14.05 -5.79
C GLU A 118 5.27 15.56 -5.65
N LYS A 119 4.74 16.36 -6.57
CA LYS A 119 4.85 17.84 -6.49
C LYS A 119 4.10 18.39 -5.28
N VAL A 120 2.93 17.83 -4.98
CA VAL A 120 2.13 18.23 -3.80
C VAL A 120 2.87 17.86 -2.51
N ILE A 121 3.41 16.63 -2.43
CA ILE A 121 4.19 16.19 -1.27
C ILE A 121 5.38 17.10 -1.05
N ARG A 122 6.17 17.36 -2.11
CA ARG A 122 7.33 18.27 -2.03
C ARG A 122 6.92 19.68 -1.60
N ALA A 123 5.85 20.22 -2.16
CA ALA A 123 5.37 21.53 -1.77
C ALA A 123 5.06 21.63 -0.27
N VAL A 124 4.50 20.57 0.33
CA VAL A 124 4.28 20.51 1.78
C VAL A 124 5.60 20.42 2.54
N GLU A 125 6.47 19.49 2.15
CA GLU A 125 7.69 19.17 2.91
C GLU A 125 8.77 20.25 2.78
N ASP A 126 8.88 20.90 1.63
CA ASP A 126 9.80 22.02 1.41
C ASP A 126 9.36 23.30 2.15
N ASN A 127 8.09 23.38 2.58
CA ASN A 127 7.54 24.50 3.35
C ASN A 127 7.32 24.17 4.84
N GLY A 128 8.00 23.16 5.37
CA GLY A 128 8.07 22.89 6.80
C GLY A 128 6.93 22.03 7.36
N GLY A 129 6.16 21.34 6.52
CA GLY A 129 5.23 20.30 6.92
C GLY A 129 5.80 18.90 6.72
N VAL A 130 5.17 17.88 7.25
CA VAL A 130 5.46 16.48 6.94
C VAL A 130 4.18 15.76 6.57
N VAL A 131 4.18 15.08 5.42
CA VAL A 131 3.05 14.26 5.01
C VAL A 131 3.14 12.93 5.74
N VAL A 132 2.17 12.67 6.61
CA VAL A 132 2.17 11.46 7.46
C VAL A 132 1.10 10.45 7.06
N ALA A 133 0.16 10.85 6.20
CA ALA A 133 -0.92 9.98 5.79
C ALA A 133 -1.41 10.27 4.36
N PHE A 134 -1.78 9.20 3.67
CA PHE A 134 -2.33 9.21 2.31
C PHE A 134 -3.65 8.44 2.32
N GLU A 135 -4.77 9.15 2.42
CA GLU A 135 -6.11 8.57 2.33
C GLU A 135 -6.61 8.67 0.89
N ASN A 136 -6.00 7.93 -0.02
CA ASN A 136 -6.33 7.86 -1.44
C ASN A 136 -6.10 6.43 -1.98
N CYS A 137 -6.37 6.21 -3.28
CA CYS A 137 -6.26 4.89 -3.89
C CYS A 137 -4.83 4.34 -3.92
N ASN A 138 -3.81 5.20 -3.89
CA ASN A 138 -2.38 4.82 -3.86
C ASN A 138 -1.81 4.76 -2.44
N GLY A 139 -2.63 5.01 -1.44
CA GLY A 139 -2.28 5.00 -0.02
C GLY A 139 -3.07 3.97 0.77
N ALA A 140 -3.55 4.35 1.95
CA ALA A 140 -4.19 3.47 2.91
C ALA A 140 -5.37 2.67 2.35
N LYS A 141 -6.14 3.22 1.41
CA LYS A 141 -7.30 2.53 0.82
C LYS A 141 -6.96 1.20 0.14
N SER A 142 -5.73 1.01 -0.32
CA SER A 142 -5.30 -0.21 -1.02
C SER A 142 -5.05 -1.38 -0.07
N PHE A 143 -4.74 -1.13 1.21
CA PHE A 143 -4.36 -2.15 2.19
C PHE A 143 -5.06 -2.04 3.55
N ASP A 144 -5.98 -1.09 3.73
CA ASP A 144 -6.66 -0.87 5.02
C ASP A 144 -7.42 -2.11 5.51
N LYS A 145 -8.06 -2.84 4.60
CA LYS A 145 -8.84 -4.04 4.94
C LYS A 145 -8.23 -5.29 4.30
N LEU A 146 -8.18 -6.35 5.11
CA LEU A 146 -7.91 -7.68 4.60
C LEU A 146 -9.15 -8.27 3.93
N VAL A 147 -8.93 -9.15 2.96
CA VAL A 147 -10.03 -9.92 2.35
C VAL A 147 -10.33 -11.11 3.25
N GLU A 148 -11.55 -11.18 3.74
CA GLU A 148 -12.05 -12.26 4.60
C GLU A 148 -13.00 -13.18 3.83
N ARG A 149 -12.92 -14.47 4.12
CA ARG A 149 -13.91 -15.44 3.63
C ARG A 149 -15.17 -15.27 4.47
N ARG A 150 -16.25 -14.87 3.82
CA ARG A 150 -17.60 -14.89 4.42
C ARG A 150 -18.35 -16.15 4.05
#